data_3950d8a3334d22042a9eb78729d8e025
#
_entry.id   3950d8a3334d22042a9eb78729d8e025
#
_cell.length_a   1.000
_cell.length_b   1.000
_cell.length_c   1.000
_cell.angle_alpha   90.00
_cell.angle_beta   90.00
_cell.angle_gamma   90.00
#
_symmetry.space_group_name_H-M   'P 1'
#
loop_
_entity.id
_entity.type
_entity.pdbx_description
1 polymer ?
#
loop_
_entity_poly.entity_id
_entity_poly.type
_entity_poly.pdbx_seq_one_letter_code
_entity_poly.pdbx_strand_id
1 'polypeptide(L)'
;MNLGGKRLAGKSQGKSRRKTPWDVEEDLTPTQEFLQTHYRERYMARHPKLIETGEAELINSFVPTHCPYCGSERFSKRGFTANGIQRYFCSCSQRFLPTTKTIFDSRKIPISEWTEYCLNLFRYVSINADSWNNKNAFSTSRYWLEKLFKTLEDYQQSTILSGMVWLDETYYPVIISQLDRKEDGSKFRGLSHNQICIGAATDKENIVCFVEGVGKPSQRKTFDAFYNHIAPGSTLVHDKETTHKKLVSSLRLKSQEYLAKDLKGLKDSENPMNPINRIHDSLKKFLNAHSGFNRDSLQNYMNLFTFVRNPPHEPLEKVAKIVNLAFENPKSLRYREQFGLNHDF
;
A
#
# COMPACT_ATOMS: atom_id res chain seq x y z
N MET A 1 -52.80 -29.31 31.91
CA MET A 1 -52.84 -28.81 30.52
C MET A 1 -51.73 -27.80 30.36
N ASN A 2 -50.66 -28.19 29.69
CA ASN A 2 -49.46 -27.39 29.53
C ASN A 2 -49.43 -26.83 28.10
N LEU A 3 -49.61 -25.54 27.93
CA LEU A 3 -49.51 -24.87 26.64
C LEU A 3 -48.12 -24.24 26.51
N GLY A 4 -47.24 -25.00 25.87
CA GLY A 4 -45.89 -24.51 25.50
C GLY A 4 -45.95 -23.49 24.37
N GLY A 5 -45.72 -22.24 24.69
CA GLY A 5 -45.52 -21.16 23.69
C GLY A 5 -44.17 -21.29 23.01
N LYS A 6 -44.15 -21.66 21.73
CA LYS A 6 -42.96 -21.55 20.86
C LYS A 6 -42.66 -20.10 20.61
N ARG A 7 -41.54 -19.61 21.13
CA ARG A 7 -40.95 -18.32 20.69
C ARG A 7 -40.48 -18.46 19.24
N LEU A 8 -41.13 -17.73 18.32
CA LEU A 8 -40.66 -17.55 16.97
C LEU A 8 -39.36 -16.73 17.03
N ALA A 9 -38.26 -17.34 16.63
CA ALA A 9 -36.99 -16.64 16.43
C ALA A 9 -37.17 -15.60 15.34
N GLY A 10 -37.10 -14.31 15.71
CA GLY A 10 -37.09 -13.21 14.77
C GLY A 10 -35.89 -13.33 13.82
N LYS A 11 -36.19 -13.50 12.54
CA LYS A 11 -35.16 -13.37 11.49
C LYS A 11 -34.58 -11.97 11.58
N SER A 12 -33.31 -11.85 11.96
CA SER A 12 -32.57 -10.60 11.81
C SER A 12 -32.62 -10.22 10.34
N GLN A 13 -33.25 -9.10 10.01
CA GLN A 13 -33.14 -8.48 8.70
C GLN A 13 -31.68 -8.13 8.51
N GLY A 14 -30.94 -8.96 7.76
CA GLY A 14 -29.59 -8.66 7.34
C GLY A 14 -29.62 -7.34 6.58
N LYS A 15 -28.76 -6.40 6.96
CA LYS A 15 -28.56 -5.14 6.22
C LYS A 15 -28.40 -5.51 4.75
N SER A 16 -29.26 -5.02 3.88
CA SER A 16 -29.22 -5.32 2.46
C SER A 16 -27.83 -4.98 1.93
N ARG A 17 -27.17 -5.95 1.33
CA ARG A 17 -25.90 -5.77 0.64
C ARG A 17 -26.10 -4.66 -0.42
N ARG A 18 -25.20 -3.68 -0.47
CA ARG A 18 -25.23 -2.64 -1.53
C ARG A 18 -25.19 -3.36 -2.87
N LYS A 19 -26.21 -3.16 -3.70
CA LYS A 19 -26.28 -3.74 -5.06
C LYS A 19 -25.03 -3.33 -5.84
N THR A 20 -24.41 -4.29 -6.48
CA THR A 20 -23.30 -4.03 -7.42
C THR A 20 -23.88 -3.97 -8.82
N PRO A 21 -23.16 -3.40 -9.81
CA PRO A 21 -23.60 -3.40 -11.21
C PRO A 21 -23.84 -4.80 -11.80
N TRP A 22 -23.45 -5.84 -11.07
CA TRP A 22 -23.58 -7.25 -11.45
C TRP A 22 -24.73 -7.97 -10.75
N ASP A 23 -25.42 -7.28 -9.84
CA ASP A 23 -26.60 -7.85 -9.19
C ASP A 23 -27.76 -7.70 -10.18
N VAL A 24 -28.23 -8.84 -10.69
CA VAL A 24 -29.29 -8.93 -11.70
C VAL A 24 -30.58 -8.35 -11.12
N GLU A 25 -31.21 -7.43 -11.82
CA GLU A 25 -32.60 -7.01 -11.59
C GLU A 25 -33.51 -7.85 -12.47
N GLU A 26 -34.73 -8.14 -12.00
CA GLU A 26 -35.64 -9.08 -12.67
C GLU A 26 -36.15 -8.62 -14.06
N ASP A 27 -36.01 -7.33 -14.40
CA ASP A 27 -36.47 -6.76 -15.68
C ASP A 27 -35.29 -6.19 -16.49
N LEU A 28 -34.37 -7.05 -16.91
CA LEU A 28 -33.29 -6.63 -17.79
C LEU A 28 -33.77 -6.35 -19.21
N THR A 29 -33.26 -5.28 -19.81
CA THR A 29 -33.37 -5.10 -21.26
C THR A 29 -32.53 -6.15 -21.99
N PRO A 30 -32.90 -6.53 -23.24
CA PRO A 30 -32.09 -7.51 -24.02
C PRO A 30 -30.60 -7.15 -24.12
N THR A 31 -30.26 -5.85 -24.17
CA THR A 31 -28.89 -5.37 -24.18
C THR A 31 -28.18 -5.61 -22.84
N GLN A 32 -28.85 -5.37 -21.74
CA GLN A 32 -28.31 -5.60 -20.40
C GLN A 32 -28.06 -7.08 -20.17
N GLU A 33 -29.01 -7.92 -20.58
CA GLU A 33 -28.87 -9.39 -20.48
C GLU A 33 -27.71 -9.89 -21.34
N PHE A 34 -27.59 -9.43 -22.58
CA PHE A 34 -26.46 -9.75 -23.47
C PHE A 34 -25.11 -9.35 -22.84
N LEU A 35 -25.00 -8.11 -22.36
CA LEU A 35 -23.76 -7.60 -21.77
C LEU A 35 -23.40 -8.38 -20.48
N GLN A 36 -24.36 -8.65 -19.63
CA GLN A 36 -24.10 -9.41 -18.39
C GLN A 36 -23.65 -10.83 -18.68
N THR A 37 -24.32 -11.55 -19.59
CA THR A 37 -23.98 -12.93 -19.92
C THR A 37 -22.61 -13.00 -20.58
N HIS A 38 -22.39 -12.27 -21.69
CA HIS A 38 -21.17 -12.38 -22.48
C HIS A 38 -19.94 -11.75 -21.83
N TYR A 39 -20.11 -10.61 -21.14
CA TYR A 39 -19.00 -9.98 -20.43
C TYR A 39 -18.58 -10.77 -19.21
N ARG A 40 -19.54 -11.31 -18.47
CA ARG A 40 -19.29 -12.15 -17.28
C ARG A 40 -18.56 -13.42 -17.66
N GLU A 41 -18.98 -14.12 -18.70
CA GLU A 41 -18.32 -15.33 -19.18
C GLU A 41 -16.88 -15.05 -19.65
N ARG A 42 -16.66 -13.99 -20.42
CA ARG A 42 -15.32 -13.58 -20.85
C ARG A 42 -14.44 -13.13 -19.69
N TYR A 43 -15.01 -12.42 -18.73
CA TYR A 43 -14.27 -12.02 -17.53
C TYR A 43 -13.83 -13.22 -16.70
N MET A 44 -14.74 -14.16 -16.44
CA MET A 44 -14.42 -15.40 -15.72
C MET A 44 -13.43 -16.29 -16.47
N ALA A 45 -13.46 -16.30 -17.80
CA ALA A 45 -12.47 -17.03 -18.62
C ALA A 45 -11.08 -16.40 -18.56
N ARG A 46 -10.99 -15.07 -18.45
CA ARG A 46 -9.71 -14.34 -18.34
C ARG A 46 -9.13 -14.35 -16.90
N HIS A 47 -9.98 -14.49 -15.92
CA HIS A 47 -9.63 -14.46 -14.49
C HIS A 47 -10.17 -15.75 -13.83
N PRO A 48 -9.63 -16.93 -14.20
CA PRO A 48 -10.02 -18.15 -13.50
C PRO A 48 -9.72 -17.96 -12.01
N LYS A 49 -10.69 -18.25 -11.16
CA LYS A 49 -10.43 -18.28 -9.71
C LYS A 49 -9.28 -19.24 -9.47
N LEU A 50 -8.23 -18.74 -8.81
CA LEU A 50 -7.16 -19.61 -8.34
C LEU A 50 -7.78 -20.69 -7.46
N ILE A 51 -7.51 -21.94 -7.80
CA ILE A 51 -8.10 -23.09 -7.12
C ILE A 51 -7.59 -23.07 -5.68
N GLU A 52 -8.51 -23.11 -4.72
CA GLU A 52 -8.20 -23.06 -3.27
C GLU A 52 -7.30 -24.20 -2.78
N THR A 53 -7.15 -25.26 -3.57
CA THR A 53 -6.40 -26.48 -3.23
C THR A 53 -4.93 -26.22 -2.93
N GLY A 54 -4.28 -25.24 -3.57
CA GLY A 54 -2.87 -24.90 -3.32
C GLY A 54 -2.61 -23.99 -2.12
N GLU A 55 -3.64 -23.39 -1.51
CA GLU A 55 -3.46 -22.40 -0.46
C GLU A 55 -2.90 -23.00 0.83
N ALA A 56 -3.33 -24.20 1.21
CA ALA A 56 -2.80 -24.88 2.39
C ALA A 56 -1.33 -25.24 2.21
N GLU A 57 -0.93 -25.68 1.02
CA GLU A 57 0.46 -25.97 0.68
C GLU A 57 1.32 -24.71 0.75
N LEU A 58 0.86 -23.61 0.17
CA LEU A 58 1.51 -22.31 0.25
C LEU A 58 1.71 -21.88 1.71
N ILE A 59 0.65 -21.92 2.54
CA ILE A 59 0.73 -21.53 3.94
C ILE A 59 1.68 -22.45 4.72
N ASN A 60 1.65 -23.74 4.47
CA ASN A 60 2.49 -24.72 5.15
C ASN A 60 3.96 -24.63 4.75
N SER A 61 4.30 -24.03 3.60
CA SER A 61 5.69 -23.77 3.21
C SER A 61 6.36 -22.73 4.11
N PHE A 62 5.58 -21.84 4.72
CA PHE A 62 6.07 -20.89 5.72
C PHE A 62 6.13 -21.52 7.10
N VAL A 63 7.20 -22.24 7.40
CA VAL A 63 7.40 -22.89 8.69
C VAL A 63 7.80 -21.85 9.74
N PRO A 64 7.01 -21.67 10.82
CA PRO A 64 7.35 -20.73 11.87
C PRO A 64 8.67 -21.09 12.55
N THR A 65 9.52 -20.12 12.83
CA THR A 65 10.77 -20.29 13.61
C THR A 65 10.56 -20.05 15.10
N HIS A 66 9.56 -19.23 15.43
CA HIS A 66 9.24 -18.82 16.80
C HIS A 66 7.72 -18.82 17.03
N CYS A 67 7.33 -19.02 18.28
CA CYS A 67 5.93 -18.84 18.68
C CYS A 67 5.54 -17.36 18.57
N PRO A 68 4.47 -16.99 17.83
CA PRO A 68 4.07 -15.60 17.64
C PRO A 68 3.54 -14.92 18.93
N TYR A 69 3.31 -15.68 20.01
CA TYR A 69 2.82 -15.16 21.27
C TYR A 69 3.90 -14.86 22.28
N CYS A 70 4.91 -15.72 22.40
CA CYS A 70 5.95 -15.59 23.42
C CYS A 70 7.40 -15.60 22.89
N GLY A 71 7.60 -15.69 21.57
CA GLY A 71 8.92 -15.71 20.94
C GLY A 71 9.73 -17.01 21.15
N SER A 72 9.19 -18.03 21.84
CA SER A 72 9.88 -19.27 22.11
C SER A 72 10.02 -20.14 20.86
N GLU A 73 11.18 -20.77 20.69
CA GLU A 73 11.42 -21.81 19.67
C GLU A 73 10.88 -23.18 20.09
N ARG A 74 10.42 -23.33 21.35
CA ARG A 74 9.94 -24.61 21.91
C ARG A 74 8.45 -24.77 21.60
N PHE A 75 8.15 -25.28 20.42
CA PHE A 75 6.79 -25.66 20.00
C PHE A 75 6.83 -26.95 19.16
N SER A 76 5.69 -27.59 19.02
CA SER A 76 5.53 -28.84 18.26
C SER A 76 4.35 -28.79 17.29
N LYS A 77 4.41 -29.61 16.24
CA LYS A 77 3.29 -29.82 15.32
C LYS A 77 2.16 -30.54 16.03
N ARG A 78 0.91 -30.13 15.81
CA ARG A 78 -0.30 -30.70 16.43
C ARG A 78 -1.40 -30.97 15.40
N GLY A 79 -1.08 -31.73 14.36
CA GLY A 79 -2.01 -32.07 13.30
C GLY A 79 -2.38 -30.87 12.44
N PHE A 80 -3.50 -30.98 11.72
CA PHE A 80 -3.94 -30.02 10.72
C PHE A 80 -5.31 -29.44 11.05
N THR A 81 -5.65 -28.30 10.47
CA THR A 81 -7.01 -27.79 10.40
C THR A 81 -7.83 -28.62 9.41
N ALA A 82 -9.16 -28.44 9.38
CA ALA A 82 -10.02 -29.07 8.37
C ALA A 82 -9.60 -28.70 6.92
N ASN A 83 -8.98 -27.52 6.74
CA ASN A 83 -8.49 -27.04 5.43
C ASN A 83 -7.02 -27.42 5.18
N GLY A 84 -6.45 -28.37 5.89
CA GLY A 84 -5.08 -28.85 5.67
C GLY A 84 -3.95 -27.96 6.16
N ILE A 85 -4.22 -26.89 6.93
CA ILE A 85 -3.18 -25.99 7.45
C ILE A 85 -2.59 -26.60 8.74
N GLN A 86 -1.24 -26.66 8.81
CA GLN A 86 -0.50 -27.18 9.95
C GLN A 86 -0.79 -26.36 11.22
N ARG A 87 -1.14 -27.06 12.31
CA ARG A 87 -1.26 -26.46 13.65
C ARG A 87 0.01 -26.67 14.44
N TYR A 88 0.32 -25.69 15.25
CA TYR A 88 1.43 -25.73 16.20
C TYR A 88 0.92 -25.52 17.62
N PHE A 89 1.66 -26.06 18.60
CA PHE A 89 1.41 -25.89 20.02
C PHE A 89 2.70 -25.56 20.75
N CYS A 90 2.69 -24.42 21.45
CA CYS A 90 3.85 -23.91 22.16
C CYS A 90 3.86 -24.29 23.64
N SER A 91 5.06 -24.30 24.25
CA SER A 91 5.25 -24.45 25.69
C SER A 91 4.51 -23.39 26.53
N CYS A 92 4.18 -22.21 25.95
CA CYS A 92 3.34 -21.19 26.58
C CYS A 92 1.83 -21.52 26.53
N SER A 93 1.46 -22.76 26.19
CA SER A 93 0.08 -23.25 26.07
C SER A 93 -0.76 -22.60 24.96
N GLN A 94 -0.15 -21.84 24.05
CA GLN A 94 -0.84 -21.26 22.90
C GLN A 94 -0.79 -22.18 21.68
N ARG A 95 -1.92 -22.18 20.94
CA ARG A 95 -2.00 -22.82 19.62
C ARG A 95 -1.92 -21.77 18.54
N PHE A 96 -1.22 -22.07 17.45
CA PHE A 96 -1.06 -21.13 16.36
C PHE A 96 -0.92 -21.82 15.00
N LEU A 97 -1.07 -21.05 13.94
CA LEU A 97 -0.89 -21.42 12.55
C LEU A 97 0.23 -20.57 11.95
N PRO A 98 0.79 -20.91 10.78
CA PRO A 98 1.73 -20.03 10.08
C PRO A 98 1.16 -18.62 9.85
N THR A 99 -0.15 -18.48 9.65
CA THR A 99 -0.82 -17.20 9.44
C THR A 99 -1.05 -16.39 10.71
N THR A 100 -0.82 -16.95 11.89
CA THR A 100 -1.10 -16.27 13.18
C THR A 100 -0.26 -15.01 13.34
N LYS A 101 -0.89 -13.90 13.68
CA LYS A 101 -0.31 -12.55 13.77
C LYS A 101 0.28 -11.99 12.47
N THR A 102 0.03 -12.62 11.33
CA THR A 102 0.28 -12.02 10.02
C THR A 102 -0.91 -11.18 9.56
N ILE A 103 -0.80 -10.49 8.42
CA ILE A 103 -1.95 -9.81 7.79
C ILE A 103 -3.04 -10.80 7.36
N PHE A 104 -2.72 -12.08 7.25
CA PHE A 104 -3.65 -13.16 6.91
C PHE A 104 -4.27 -13.83 8.14
N ASP A 105 -3.99 -13.35 9.35
CA ASP A 105 -4.62 -13.88 10.55
C ASP A 105 -6.15 -13.71 10.51
N SER A 106 -6.85 -14.73 10.96
CA SER A 106 -8.33 -14.73 11.05
C SER A 106 -9.04 -14.36 9.74
N ARG A 107 -8.41 -14.63 8.59
CA ARG A 107 -8.97 -14.30 7.28
C ARG A 107 -10.24 -15.11 6.97
N LYS A 108 -11.17 -14.48 6.29
CA LYS A 108 -12.37 -15.11 5.73
C LYS A 108 -12.31 -15.26 4.20
N ILE A 109 -11.36 -14.59 3.57
CA ILE A 109 -11.18 -14.54 2.13
C ILE A 109 -9.84 -15.21 1.81
N PRO A 110 -9.77 -16.08 0.80
CA PRO A 110 -8.54 -16.77 0.40
C PRO A 110 -7.40 -15.81 0.07
N ILE A 111 -6.14 -16.24 0.26
CA ILE A 111 -4.95 -15.46 -0.11
C ILE A 111 -4.92 -15.24 -1.62
N SER A 112 -5.45 -16.17 -2.41
CA SER A 112 -5.56 -16.05 -3.87
C SER A 112 -6.29 -14.79 -4.33
N GLU A 113 -7.31 -14.32 -3.59
CA GLU A 113 -8.03 -13.08 -3.91
C GLU A 113 -7.15 -11.82 -3.77
N TRP A 114 -6.08 -11.90 -2.98
CA TRP A 114 -5.10 -10.83 -2.84
C TRP A 114 -4.27 -10.61 -4.11
N THR A 115 -4.11 -11.63 -4.94
CA THR A 115 -3.38 -11.50 -6.20
C THR A 115 -4.01 -10.45 -7.10
N GLU A 116 -5.31 -10.58 -7.37
CA GLU A 116 -6.02 -9.62 -8.23
C GLU A 116 -6.08 -8.22 -7.59
N TYR A 117 -6.30 -8.17 -6.28
CA TYR A 117 -6.26 -6.91 -5.53
C TYR A 117 -4.92 -6.19 -5.68
N CYS A 118 -3.80 -6.88 -5.48
CA CYS A 118 -2.47 -6.32 -5.63
C CYS A 118 -2.20 -5.87 -7.08
N LEU A 119 -2.57 -6.69 -8.07
CA LEU A 119 -2.41 -6.34 -9.48
C LEU A 119 -3.19 -5.09 -9.87
N ASN A 120 -4.40 -4.90 -9.32
CA ASN A 120 -5.17 -3.66 -9.49
C ASN A 120 -4.45 -2.46 -8.89
N LEU A 121 -3.93 -2.58 -7.66
CA LEU A 121 -3.15 -1.49 -7.03
C LEU A 121 -1.89 -1.14 -7.82
N PHE A 122 -1.18 -2.13 -8.35
CA PHE A 122 0.03 -1.90 -9.15
C PHE A 122 -0.26 -1.15 -10.46
N ARG A 123 -1.48 -1.23 -10.96
CA ARG A 123 -1.99 -0.48 -12.12
C ARG A 123 -2.63 0.86 -11.75
N TYR A 124 -2.48 1.30 -10.50
CA TYR A 124 -3.07 2.53 -9.97
C TYR A 124 -4.61 2.55 -10.00
N VAL A 125 -5.24 1.39 -9.88
CA VAL A 125 -6.69 1.30 -9.75
C VAL A 125 -7.09 1.81 -8.36
N SER A 126 -8.06 2.70 -8.30
CA SER A 126 -8.57 3.23 -7.02
C SER A 126 -9.24 2.13 -6.19
N ILE A 127 -9.24 2.27 -4.85
CA ILE A 127 -9.90 1.33 -3.95
C ILE A 127 -11.38 1.14 -4.30
N ASN A 128 -12.04 2.22 -4.72
CA ASN A 128 -13.44 2.14 -5.12
C ASN A 128 -13.63 1.30 -6.39
N ALA A 129 -12.81 1.52 -7.42
CA ALA A 129 -12.85 0.72 -8.64
C ALA A 129 -12.44 -0.74 -8.39
N ASP A 130 -11.43 -0.98 -7.52
CA ASP A 130 -11.05 -2.32 -7.10
C ASP A 130 -12.19 -3.06 -6.40
N SER A 131 -12.91 -2.39 -5.49
CA SER A 131 -14.05 -3.00 -4.81
C SER A 131 -15.16 -3.46 -5.76
N TRP A 132 -15.32 -2.79 -6.90
CA TRP A 132 -16.24 -3.19 -7.95
C TRP A 132 -15.71 -4.39 -8.74
N ASN A 133 -14.44 -4.33 -9.15
CA ASN A 133 -13.80 -5.41 -9.91
C ASN A 133 -13.79 -6.73 -9.15
N ASN A 134 -13.41 -6.71 -7.88
CA ASN A 134 -13.29 -7.89 -7.03
C ASN A 134 -14.60 -8.24 -6.29
N LYS A 135 -15.69 -7.49 -6.52
CA LYS A 135 -16.99 -7.68 -5.82
C LYS A 135 -16.87 -7.64 -4.29
N ASN A 136 -15.88 -6.93 -3.78
CA ASN A 136 -15.68 -6.70 -2.36
C ASN A 136 -16.47 -5.48 -1.90
N ALA A 137 -16.85 -5.44 -0.61
CA ALA A 137 -17.28 -4.19 -0.03
C ALA A 137 -16.12 -3.18 -0.02
N PHE A 138 -16.39 -1.89 -0.24
CA PHE A 138 -15.38 -0.83 -0.19
C PHE A 138 -14.56 -0.87 1.12
N SER A 139 -15.22 -1.12 2.25
CA SER A 139 -14.56 -1.28 3.55
C SER A 139 -13.58 -2.46 3.59
N THR A 140 -13.85 -3.54 2.84
CA THR A 140 -12.94 -4.68 2.72
C THR A 140 -11.71 -4.31 1.91
N SER A 141 -11.86 -3.70 0.73
CA SER A 141 -10.73 -3.24 -0.10
C SER A 141 -9.89 -2.20 0.64
N ARG A 142 -10.54 -1.28 1.40
CA ARG A 142 -9.82 -0.34 2.26
C ARG A 142 -9.04 -1.04 3.39
N TYR A 143 -9.64 -2.00 4.06
CA TYR A 143 -8.97 -2.79 5.10
C TYR A 143 -7.77 -3.56 4.56
N TRP A 144 -7.86 -4.07 3.33
CA TRP A 144 -6.74 -4.73 2.69
C TRP A 144 -5.60 -3.76 2.35
N LEU A 145 -5.91 -2.54 1.93
CA LEU A 145 -4.90 -1.51 1.74
C LEU A 145 -4.13 -1.24 3.03
N GLU A 146 -4.83 -1.09 4.15
CA GLU A 146 -4.17 -0.86 5.45
C GLU A 146 -3.30 -2.04 5.88
N LYS A 147 -3.71 -3.27 5.57
CA LYS A 147 -2.86 -4.45 5.77
C LYS A 147 -1.60 -4.42 4.90
N LEU A 148 -1.71 -3.99 3.64
CA LEU A 148 -0.53 -3.79 2.78
C LEU A 148 0.38 -2.69 3.32
N PHE A 149 -0.17 -1.57 3.77
CA PHE A 149 0.61 -0.52 4.41
C PHE A 149 1.38 -1.06 5.61
N LYS A 150 0.73 -1.88 6.43
CA LYS A 150 1.38 -2.53 7.57
C LYS A 150 2.51 -3.48 7.16
N THR A 151 2.34 -4.20 6.06
CA THR A 151 3.39 -5.08 5.50
C THR A 151 4.56 -4.28 4.96
N LEU A 152 4.31 -3.12 4.36
CA LEU A 152 5.29 -2.29 3.66
C LEU A 152 5.85 -1.13 4.52
N GLU A 153 5.48 -1.00 5.81
CA GLU A 153 5.86 0.17 6.62
C GLU A 153 7.38 0.37 6.71
N ASP A 154 8.15 -0.72 6.70
CA ASP A 154 9.61 -0.70 6.78
C ASP A 154 10.30 -0.98 5.43
N TYR A 155 9.54 -1.07 4.34
CA TYR A 155 10.04 -1.53 3.04
C TYR A 155 11.24 -0.74 2.53
N GLN A 156 11.23 0.57 2.70
CA GLN A 156 12.30 1.44 2.20
C GLN A 156 13.57 1.41 3.05
N GLN A 157 13.52 0.93 4.30
CA GLN A 157 14.65 1.00 5.24
C GLN A 157 15.92 0.30 4.74
N SER A 158 15.78 -0.75 3.95
CA SER A 158 16.91 -1.50 3.37
C SER A 158 17.37 -0.99 2.01
N THR A 159 16.69 0.00 1.43
CA THR A 159 17.02 0.50 0.09
C THR A 159 18.14 1.55 0.19
N ILE A 160 19.26 1.27 -0.47
CA ILE A 160 20.42 2.19 -0.55
C ILE A 160 20.68 2.47 -2.02
N LEU A 161 20.59 3.74 -2.41
CA LEU A 161 20.88 4.22 -3.75
C LEU A 161 22.40 4.45 -3.90
N SER A 162 22.96 4.18 -5.07
CA SER A 162 24.40 4.29 -5.30
C SER A 162 24.75 4.78 -6.69
N GLY A 163 26.01 5.14 -6.88
CA GLY A 163 26.52 5.61 -8.16
C GLY A 163 26.03 7.03 -8.49
N MET A 164 25.20 7.18 -9.50
CA MET A 164 24.57 8.46 -9.85
C MET A 164 23.15 8.50 -9.29
N VAL A 165 22.91 9.38 -8.35
CA VAL A 165 21.65 9.50 -7.62
C VAL A 165 21.03 10.86 -7.92
N TRP A 166 19.78 10.89 -8.34
CA TRP A 166 18.97 12.09 -8.52
C TRP A 166 18.12 12.32 -7.27
N LEU A 167 18.06 13.53 -6.78
CA LEU A 167 17.25 13.95 -5.63
C LEU A 167 16.56 15.27 -5.95
N ASP A 168 15.26 15.34 -5.70
CA ASP A 168 14.47 16.56 -5.81
C ASP A 168 13.16 16.42 -5.00
N GLU A 169 12.54 17.55 -4.65
CA GLU A 169 11.31 17.61 -3.91
C GLU A 169 10.10 17.89 -4.82
N THR A 170 9.01 17.26 -4.50
CA THR A 170 7.69 17.56 -5.09
C THR A 170 6.68 17.87 -3.99
N TYR A 171 5.54 18.43 -4.37
CA TYR A 171 4.57 18.93 -3.41
C TYR A 171 3.19 18.35 -3.67
N TYR A 172 2.51 17.99 -2.58
CA TYR A 172 1.16 17.49 -2.60
C TYR A 172 0.27 18.33 -1.67
N PRO A 173 -0.94 18.75 -2.11
CA PRO A 173 -1.76 19.64 -1.30
C PRO A 173 -2.29 18.96 -0.03
N VAL A 174 -2.40 19.74 1.05
CA VAL A 174 -3.18 19.34 2.23
C VAL A 174 -4.66 19.17 1.87
N ILE A 175 -5.44 18.52 2.74
CA ILE A 175 -6.88 18.41 2.52
C ILE A 175 -7.59 19.76 2.67
N ILE A 176 -8.75 19.90 2.04
CA ILE A 176 -9.49 21.17 1.99
C ILE A 176 -9.81 21.72 3.39
N SER A 177 -10.08 20.85 4.37
CA SER A 177 -10.35 21.23 5.76
C SER A 177 -9.12 21.75 6.52
N GLN A 178 -7.92 21.50 6.01
CA GLN A 178 -6.64 21.95 6.59
C GLN A 178 -6.03 23.12 5.82
N LEU A 179 -6.75 23.67 4.84
CA LEU A 179 -6.25 24.79 4.04
C LEU A 179 -6.21 26.07 4.87
N ASP A 180 -5.01 26.60 5.07
CA ASP A 180 -4.82 27.96 5.57
C ASP A 180 -5.25 28.97 4.51
N ARG A 181 -5.94 30.01 4.95
CA ARG A 181 -6.38 31.14 4.13
C ARG A 181 -5.85 32.43 4.70
N LYS A 182 -5.67 33.42 3.86
CA LYS A 182 -5.39 34.79 4.27
C LYS A 182 -6.64 35.40 4.94
N GLU A 183 -6.47 36.54 5.60
CA GLU A 183 -7.55 37.29 6.23
C GLU A 183 -8.69 37.66 5.23
N ASP A 184 -8.35 37.87 3.96
CA ASP A 184 -9.30 38.13 2.87
C ASP A 184 -10.00 36.85 2.33
N GLY A 185 -9.75 35.68 2.93
CA GLY A 185 -10.27 34.39 2.50
C GLY A 185 -9.59 33.76 1.28
N SER A 186 -8.61 34.44 0.65
CA SER A 186 -7.86 33.90 -0.46
C SER A 186 -6.84 32.85 -0.04
N LYS A 187 -6.47 31.95 -0.96
CA LYS A 187 -5.44 30.93 -0.71
C LYS A 187 -4.04 31.56 -0.74
N PHE A 188 -3.15 31.09 0.11
CA PHE A 188 -1.73 31.39 -0.02
C PHE A 188 -1.21 30.88 -1.36
N ARG A 189 -0.34 31.65 -2.00
CA ARG A 189 0.34 31.28 -3.25
C ARG A 189 1.71 30.66 -2.96
N GLY A 190 2.19 29.81 -3.87
CA GLY A 190 3.52 29.21 -3.79
C GLY A 190 3.63 28.09 -2.74
N LEU A 191 4.86 27.82 -2.30
CA LEU A 191 5.19 26.81 -1.30
C LEU A 191 4.82 27.31 0.09
N SER A 192 3.56 27.07 0.48
CA SER A 192 3.00 27.51 1.75
C SER A 192 2.70 26.29 2.64
N HIS A 193 2.16 26.53 3.84
CA HIS A 193 1.66 25.50 4.74
C HIS A 193 0.52 24.62 4.11
N ASN A 194 0.00 25.02 2.96
CA ASN A 194 -0.98 24.25 2.21
C ASN A 194 -0.37 23.16 1.32
N GLN A 195 0.93 22.96 1.37
CA GLN A 195 1.66 21.98 0.59
C GLN A 195 2.47 21.06 1.51
N ILE A 196 2.37 19.76 1.27
CA ILE A 196 3.22 18.75 1.92
C ILE A 196 4.40 18.49 0.99
N CYS A 197 5.60 18.64 1.52
CA CYS A 197 6.84 18.36 0.82
C CYS A 197 7.13 16.87 0.82
N ILE A 198 7.40 16.31 -0.34
CA ILE A 198 7.79 14.92 -0.56
C ILE A 198 9.14 14.94 -1.26
N GLY A 199 10.18 14.48 -0.58
CA GLY A 199 11.46 14.23 -1.19
C GLY A 199 11.45 12.88 -1.92
N ALA A 200 12.02 12.83 -3.11
CA ALA A 200 12.18 11.62 -3.90
C ALA A 200 13.63 11.50 -4.38
N ALA A 201 14.20 10.30 -4.30
CA ALA A 201 15.52 10.04 -4.87
C ALA A 201 15.52 8.72 -5.67
N THR A 202 16.37 8.65 -6.69
CA THR A 202 16.51 7.46 -7.55
C THR A 202 17.92 7.32 -8.08
N ASP A 203 18.39 6.07 -8.25
CA ASP A 203 19.59 5.72 -9.01
C ASP A 203 19.26 5.10 -10.39
N LYS A 204 18.02 5.29 -10.87
CA LYS A 204 17.36 4.71 -12.04
C LYS A 204 16.82 3.29 -11.83
N GLU A 205 17.41 2.48 -10.98
CA GLU A 205 16.98 1.13 -10.66
C GLU A 205 16.01 1.13 -9.48
N ASN A 206 16.38 1.83 -8.43
CA ASN A 206 15.60 1.95 -7.20
C ASN A 206 15.14 3.38 -6.95
N ILE A 207 14.06 3.51 -6.21
CA ILE A 207 13.46 4.77 -5.80
C ILE A 207 13.24 4.72 -4.29
N VAL A 208 13.47 5.83 -3.62
CA VAL A 208 12.99 6.08 -2.27
C VAL A 208 12.22 7.41 -2.22
N CYS A 209 11.13 7.44 -1.45
CA CYS A 209 10.29 8.62 -1.30
C CYS A 209 9.90 8.82 0.16
N PHE A 210 10.10 10.03 0.68
CA PHE A 210 9.80 10.36 2.07
C PHE A 210 9.01 11.65 2.19
N VAL A 211 8.07 11.66 3.13
CA VAL A 211 7.34 12.87 3.51
C VAL A 211 8.22 13.71 4.43
N GLU A 212 8.71 14.84 3.95
CA GLU A 212 9.55 15.75 4.72
C GLU A 212 8.74 16.70 5.62
N GLY A 213 7.42 16.75 5.44
CA GLY A 213 6.49 17.54 6.24
C GLY A 213 5.82 18.67 5.48
N VAL A 214 5.16 19.56 6.20
CA VAL A 214 4.39 20.67 5.61
C VAL A 214 5.33 21.85 5.30
N GLY A 215 5.08 22.53 4.17
CA GLY A 215 5.80 23.71 3.71
C GLY A 215 7.12 23.39 3.01
N LYS A 216 8.08 24.30 3.12
CA LYS A 216 9.39 24.16 2.46
C LYS A 216 10.25 23.08 3.12
N PRO A 217 11.11 22.40 2.32
CA PRO A 217 12.11 21.49 2.85
C PRO A 217 13.14 22.25 3.70
N SER A 218 13.92 21.52 4.47
CA SER A 218 15.06 22.09 5.22
C SER A 218 16.22 21.10 5.21
N GLN A 219 17.46 21.59 5.39
CA GLN A 219 18.64 20.74 5.43
C GLN A 219 18.53 19.58 6.43
N ARG A 220 17.88 19.82 7.57
CA ARG A 220 17.66 18.76 8.58
C ARG A 220 16.67 17.73 8.08
N LYS A 221 15.52 18.13 7.57
CA LYS A 221 14.47 17.21 7.10
C LYS A 221 14.97 16.33 5.95
N THR A 222 15.60 16.94 4.94
CA THR A 222 16.18 16.20 3.82
C THR A 222 17.30 15.28 4.27
N PHE A 223 18.15 15.72 5.21
CA PHE A 223 19.18 14.87 5.80
C PHE A 223 18.59 13.68 6.54
N ASP A 224 17.61 13.90 7.43
CA ASP A 224 16.97 12.83 8.22
C ASP A 224 16.26 11.82 7.30
N ALA A 225 15.70 12.29 6.17
CA ALA A 225 15.02 11.43 5.19
C ALA A 225 15.99 10.56 4.36
N PHE A 226 17.14 11.08 3.94
CA PHE A 226 17.96 10.42 2.91
C PHE A 226 19.34 9.94 3.38
N TYR A 227 19.80 10.29 4.58
CA TYR A 227 21.13 9.95 5.06
C TYR A 227 21.44 8.45 5.02
N ASN A 228 20.47 7.61 5.39
CA ASN A 228 20.63 6.16 5.41
C ASN A 228 20.32 5.49 4.05
N HIS A 229 19.94 6.28 3.04
CA HIS A 229 19.43 5.78 1.76
C HIS A 229 20.32 6.11 0.58
N ILE A 230 21.44 6.80 0.79
CA ILE A 230 22.41 7.11 -0.26
C ILE A 230 23.79 6.65 0.17
N ALA A 231 24.43 5.84 -0.68
CA ALA A 231 25.78 5.33 -0.41
C ALA A 231 26.80 6.48 -0.40
N PRO A 232 27.70 6.55 0.61
CA PRO A 232 28.75 7.57 0.67
C PRO A 232 29.60 7.58 -0.60
N GLY A 233 30.02 8.77 -1.03
CA GLY A 233 30.84 8.97 -2.23
C GLY A 233 30.10 8.89 -3.56
N SER A 234 28.77 8.66 -3.56
CA SER A 234 27.94 8.72 -4.77
C SER A 234 27.92 10.11 -5.39
N THR A 235 27.53 10.22 -6.65
CA THR A 235 27.28 11.51 -7.32
C THR A 235 25.82 11.91 -7.14
N LEU A 236 25.56 13.04 -6.47
CA LEU A 236 24.22 13.57 -6.29
C LEU A 236 23.92 14.59 -7.39
N VAL A 237 22.92 14.29 -8.21
CA VAL A 237 22.37 15.18 -9.24
C VAL A 237 21.12 15.84 -8.67
N HIS A 238 21.15 17.16 -8.52
CA HIS A 238 20.06 17.89 -7.88
C HIS A 238 19.97 19.33 -8.39
N ASP A 239 18.87 20.00 -8.06
CA ASP A 239 18.79 21.44 -8.25
C ASP A 239 19.71 22.18 -7.25
N LYS A 240 19.95 23.46 -7.50
CA LYS A 240 20.85 24.28 -6.65
C LYS A 240 20.14 24.70 -5.35
N GLU A 241 19.44 23.79 -4.69
CA GLU A 241 18.79 24.06 -3.40
C GLU A 241 19.79 23.92 -2.24
N THR A 242 19.66 24.81 -1.27
CA THR A 242 20.53 24.79 -0.07
C THR A 242 20.20 23.64 0.88
N THR A 243 19.05 23.01 0.72
CA THR A 243 18.53 21.91 1.55
C THR A 243 19.41 20.66 1.48
N HIS A 244 20.09 20.42 0.36
CA HIS A 244 20.92 19.24 0.15
C HIS A 244 22.35 19.36 0.73
N LYS A 245 22.81 20.56 1.12
CA LYS A 245 24.21 20.80 1.53
C LYS A 245 24.68 19.92 2.68
N LYS A 246 23.85 19.74 3.72
CA LYS A 246 24.19 18.89 4.86
C LYS A 246 24.35 17.44 4.45
N LEU A 247 23.49 16.94 3.57
CA LEU A 247 23.53 15.57 3.04
C LEU A 247 24.80 15.34 2.23
N VAL A 248 25.09 16.26 1.30
CA VAL A 248 26.30 16.25 0.44
C VAL A 248 27.57 16.20 1.29
N SER A 249 27.69 17.07 2.29
CA SER A 249 28.89 17.14 3.13
C SER A 249 29.05 15.89 4.02
N SER A 250 27.96 15.42 4.63
CA SER A 250 28.00 14.28 5.57
C SER A 250 28.32 12.94 4.91
N LEU A 251 27.81 12.72 3.70
CA LEU A 251 28.04 11.51 2.91
C LEU A 251 29.22 11.65 1.92
N ARG A 252 29.91 12.80 1.90
CA ARG A 252 31.00 13.11 0.96
C ARG A 252 30.60 12.88 -0.49
N LEU A 253 29.38 13.34 -0.85
CA LEU A 253 28.84 13.15 -2.20
C LEU A 253 29.53 14.10 -3.18
N LYS A 254 29.65 13.66 -4.43
CA LYS A 254 30.02 14.52 -5.55
C LYS A 254 28.78 15.28 -6.01
N SER A 255 28.68 16.57 -5.71
CA SER A 255 27.53 17.39 -6.06
C SER A 255 27.57 17.80 -7.53
N GLN A 256 26.46 17.53 -8.24
CA GLN A 256 26.21 17.97 -9.61
C GLN A 256 24.93 18.80 -9.63
N GLU A 257 25.11 20.14 -9.59
CA GLU A 257 24.01 21.08 -9.41
C GLU A 257 23.56 21.67 -10.75
N TYR A 258 22.24 21.85 -10.89
CA TYR A 258 21.66 22.53 -12.04
C TYR A 258 20.74 23.65 -11.57
N LEU A 259 20.73 24.76 -12.32
CA LEU A 259 19.79 25.86 -12.05
C LEU A 259 18.51 25.65 -12.84
N ALA A 260 17.35 25.77 -12.19
CA ALA A 260 16.06 25.62 -12.83
C ALA A 260 15.88 26.48 -14.10
N LYS A 261 16.49 27.68 -14.12
CA LYS A 261 16.47 28.57 -15.31
C LYS A 261 17.17 27.96 -16.52
N ASP A 262 18.27 27.20 -16.30
CA ASP A 262 19.08 26.60 -17.37
C ASP A 262 18.44 25.33 -17.93
N LEU A 263 17.50 24.73 -17.17
CA LEU A 263 16.73 23.55 -17.56
C LEU A 263 15.45 23.90 -18.31
N LYS A 264 15.03 25.18 -18.23
CA LYS A 264 13.76 25.62 -18.82
C LYS A 264 13.78 25.53 -20.34
N GLY A 265 12.84 24.76 -20.92
CA GLY A 265 12.71 24.61 -22.36
C GLY A 265 13.57 23.52 -22.99
N LEU A 266 14.39 22.80 -22.20
CA LEU A 266 15.07 21.61 -22.66
C LEU A 266 14.07 20.51 -22.96
N LYS A 267 14.36 19.69 -23.98
CA LYS A 267 13.62 18.46 -24.23
C LYS A 267 13.92 17.46 -23.12
N ASP A 268 13.00 16.54 -22.88
CA ASP A 268 13.15 15.49 -21.86
C ASP A 268 14.46 14.69 -22.00
N SER A 269 14.89 14.42 -23.24
CA SER A 269 16.14 13.70 -23.53
C SER A 269 17.41 14.47 -23.19
N GLU A 270 17.31 15.80 -23.14
CA GLU A 270 18.43 16.73 -22.89
C GLU A 270 18.44 17.23 -21.45
N ASN A 271 17.34 17.05 -20.71
CA ASN A 271 17.22 17.52 -19.34
C ASN A 271 17.90 16.53 -18.37
N PRO A 272 19.00 16.93 -17.70
CA PRO A 272 19.72 16.08 -16.76
C PRO A 272 18.88 15.67 -15.53
N MET A 273 17.84 16.44 -15.18
CA MET A 273 16.90 16.10 -14.09
C MET A 273 15.73 15.21 -14.55
N ASN A 274 15.67 14.79 -15.81
CA ASN A 274 14.57 14.00 -16.35
C ASN A 274 14.30 12.69 -15.55
N PRO A 275 15.31 11.94 -15.05
CA PRO A 275 15.04 10.75 -14.25
C PRO A 275 14.14 11.01 -13.04
N ILE A 276 14.40 12.07 -12.28
CA ILE A 276 13.60 12.41 -11.10
C ILE A 276 12.26 13.06 -11.49
N ASN A 277 12.21 13.86 -12.55
CA ASN A 277 10.97 14.46 -13.05
C ASN A 277 9.94 13.38 -13.44
N ARG A 278 10.38 12.30 -14.08
CA ARG A 278 9.54 11.14 -14.40
C ARG A 278 8.99 10.44 -13.16
N ILE A 279 9.78 10.38 -12.08
CA ILE A 279 9.30 9.84 -10.81
C ILE A 279 8.22 10.74 -10.23
N HIS A 280 8.42 12.07 -10.23
CA HIS A 280 7.42 13.03 -9.76
C HIS A 280 6.10 12.94 -10.54
N ASP A 281 6.16 12.83 -11.86
CA ASP A 281 4.95 12.66 -12.69
C ASP A 281 4.22 11.37 -12.39
N SER A 282 4.96 10.26 -12.25
CA SER A 282 4.40 8.97 -11.89
C SER A 282 3.79 8.99 -10.49
N LEU A 283 4.46 9.62 -9.52
CA LEU A 283 3.97 9.77 -8.15
C LEU A 283 2.68 10.59 -8.11
N LYS A 284 2.61 11.71 -8.83
CA LYS A 284 1.40 12.53 -8.92
C LYS A 284 0.23 11.74 -9.52
N LYS A 285 0.47 10.97 -10.58
CA LYS A 285 -0.55 10.08 -11.18
C LYS A 285 -1.04 9.04 -10.18
N PHE A 286 -0.12 8.41 -9.45
CA PHE A 286 -0.43 7.43 -8.41
C PHE A 286 -1.27 8.04 -7.29
N LEU A 287 -0.85 9.17 -6.73
CA LEU A 287 -1.60 9.85 -5.65
C LEU A 287 -2.97 10.34 -6.10
N ASN A 288 -3.09 10.85 -7.33
CA ASN A 288 -4.37 11.29 -7.87
C ASN A 288 -5.34 10.13 -8.10
N ALA A 289 -4.84 8.96 -8.49
CA ALA A 289 -5.67 7.75 -8.62
C ALA A 289 -6.24 7.29 -7.27
N HIS A 290 -5.53 7.54 -6.18
CA HIS A 290 -5.93 7.23 -4.81
C HIS A 290 -6.47 8.44 -4.03
N SER A 291 -6.89 9.50 -4.70
CA SER A 291 -7.35 10.75 -4.07
C SER A 291 -8.43 10.52 -3.00
N GLY A 292 -8.52 11.42 -2.02
CA GLY A 292 -9.49 11.33 -0.91
C GLY A 292 -8.98 10.61 0.35
N PHE A 293 -7.72 10.16 0.38
CA PHE A 293 -7.12 9.57 1.56
C PHE A 293 -6.72 10.62 2.62
N ASN A 294 -6.61 10.20 3.89
CA ASN A 294 -6.05 11.03 4.95
C ASN A 294 -4.55 11.28 4.70
N ARG A 295 -4.11 12.55 4.79
CA ARG A 295 -2.72 12.94 4.56
C ARG A 295 -1.75 12.38 5.61
N ASP A 296 -2.22 12.00 6.79
CA ASP A 296 -1.42 11.29 7.80
C ASP A 296 -0.92 9.93 7.30
N SER A 297 -1.64 9.33 6.34
CA SER A 297 -1.24 8.08 5.68
C SER A 297 -0.30 8.29 4.48
N LEU A 298 0.12 9.53 4.18
CA LEU A 298 0.88 9.82 2.95
C LEU A 298 2.18 9.02 2.87
N GLN A 299 2.90 8.84 3.99
CA GLN A 299 4.12 8.00 3.99
C GLN A 299 3.83 6.53 3.63
N ASN A 300 2.69 5.99 4.03
CA ASN A 300 2.28 4.64 3.63
C ASN A 300 2.06 4.54 2.11
N TYR A 301 1.49 5.59 1.50
CA TYR A 301 1.39 5.66 0.04
C TYR A 301 2.76 5.79 -0.62
N MET A 302 3.74 6.49 0.00
CA MET A 302 5.12 6.52 -0.51
C MET A 302 5.75 5.13 -0.47
N ASN A 303 5.60 4.38 0.61
CA ASN A 303 6.09 3.01 0.73
C ASN A 303 5.45 2.08 -0.34
N LEU A 304 4.14 2.21 -0.57
CA LEU A 304 3.46 1.46 -1.62
C LEU A 304 3.93 1.88 -3.02
N PHE A 305 4.05 3.19 -3.29
CA PHE A 305 4.54 3.69 -4.58
C PHE A 305 5.94 3.17 -4.89
N THR A 306 6.87 3.27 -3.96
CA THR A 306 8.24 2.78 -4.15
C THR A 306 8.28 1.27 -4.32
N PHE A 307 7.47 0.51 -3.57
CA PHE A 307 7.32 -0.92 -3.78
C PHE A 307 6.84 -1.26 -5.20
N VAL A 308 5.85 -0.54 -5.71
CA VAL A 308 5.33 -0.76 -7.06
C VAL A 308 6.36 -0.42 -8.13
N ARG A 309 7.22 0.55 -7.89
CA ARG A 309 8.19 1.03 -8.88
C ARG A 309 9.53 0.29 -8.84
N ASN A 310 9.98 -0.14 -7.67
CA ASN A 310 11.24 -0.85 -7.48
C ASN A 310 11.15 -2.31 -7.95
N PRO A 311 12.28 -2.99 -8.24
CA PRO A 311 12.31 -4.41 -8.55
C PRO A 311 11.69 -5.31 -7.46
N PRO A 312 11.14 -6.45 -7.85
CA PRO A 312 11.02 -7.01 -9.21
C PRO A 312 9.98 -6.26 -10.05
N HIS A 313 10.15 -6.25 -11.39
CA HIS A 313 9.21 -5.55 -12.28
C HIS A 313 8.07 -6.45 -12.78
N GLU A 314 8.23 -7.76 -12.68
CA GLU A 314 7.18 -8.71 -13.00
C GLU A 314 6.07 -8.65 -11.94
N PRO A 315 4.80 -8.43 -12.32
CA PRO A 315 3.71 -8.20 -11.36
C PRO A 315 3.45 -9.37 -10.40
N LEU A 316 3.53 -10.62 -10.86
CA LEU A 316 3.30 -11.78 -9.99
C LEU A 316 4.45 -12.01 -9.01
N GLU A 317 5.69 -11.71 -9.40
CA GLU A 317 6.84 -11.72 -8.48
C GLU A 317 6.66 -10.66 -7.38
N LYS A 318 6.08 -9.48 -7.70
CA LYS A 318 5.72 -8.49 -6.69
C LYS A 318 4.67 -9.01 -5.71
N VAL A 319 3.63 -9.70 -6.21
CA VAL A 319 2.62 -10.32 -5.34
C VAL A 319 3.28 -11.35 -4.43
N ALA A 320 4.14 -12.22 -4.98
CA ALA A 320 4.89 -13.20 -4.20
C ALA A 320 5.75 -12.51 -3.12
N LYS A 321 6.42 -11.41 -3.45
CA LYS A 321 7.20 -10.62 -2.48
C LYS A 321 6.33 -10.07 -1.34
N ILE A 322 5.11 -9.59 -1.61
CA ILE A 322 4.17 -9.15 -0.56
C ILE A 322 3.79 -10.32 0.35
N VAL A 323 3.46 -11.47 -0.24
CA VAL A 323 3.09 -12.66 0.53
C VAL A 323 4.25 -13.10 1.42
N ASN A 324 5.46 -13.17 0.87
CA ASN A 324 6.67 -13.53 1.64
C ASN A 324 6.91 -12.54 2.79
N LEU A 325 6.90 -11.23 2.52
CA LEU A 325 7.06 -10.20 3.55
C LEU A 325 6.01 -10.32 4.67
N ALA A 326 4.78 -10.68 4.34
CA ALA A 326 3.72 -10.85 5.33
C ALA A 326 3.96 -12.02 6.28
N PHE A 327 4.66 -13.08 5.84
CA PHE A 327 5.03 -14.22 6.67
C PHE A 327 6.38 -14.03 7.37
N GLU A 328 7.35 -13.39 6.71
CA GLU A 328 8.69 -13.13 7.26
C GLU A 328 8.66 -12.08 8.38
N ASN A 329 7.82 -11.04 8.20
CA ASN A 329 7.65 -9.94 9.15
C ASN A 329 6.19 -9.87 9.62
N PRO A 330 5.75 -10.80 10.47
CA PRO A 330 4.34 -10.93 10.84
C PRO A 330 3.85 -9.68 11.60
N LYS A 331 2.93 -8.96 10.97
CA LYS A 331 2.26 -7.78 11.52
C LYS A 331 0.75 -7.95 11.36
N SER A 332 0.03 -8.08 12.47
CA SER A 332 -1.43 -8.18 12.42
C SER A 332 -2.09 -6.81 12.43
N LEU A 333 -3.21 -6.73 11.75
CA LEU A 333 -4.12 -5.60 11.84
C LEU A 333 -5.55 -6.15 11.94
N ARG A 334 -6.26 -5.80 12.99
CA ARG A 334 -7.66 -6.22 13.16
C ARG A 334 -8.60 -5.17 12.59
N TYR A 335 -9.69 -5.62 11.98
CA TYR A 335 -10.70 -4.74 11.40
C TYR A 335 -11.24 -3.70 12.40
N ARG A 336 -11.45 -4.12 13.66
CA ARG A 336 -11.93 -3.24 14.72
C ARG A 336 -10.92 -2.15 15.08
N GLU A 337 -9.64 -2.47 15.08
CA GLU A 337 -8.56 -1.51 15.34
C GLU A 337 -8.52 -0.44 14.25
N GLN A 338 -8.66 -0.87 12.99
CA GLN A 338 -8.60 0.04 11.84
C GLN A 338 -9.77 1.01 11.76
N PHE A 339 -10.97 0.57 12.10
CA PHE A 339 -12.18 1.40 11.93
C PHE A 339 -12.69 2.00 13.24
N GLY A 340 -11.88 1.95 14.31
CA GLY A 340 -12.21 2.61 15.57
C GLY A 340 -13.50 2.09 16.22
N LEU A 341 -13.85 0.82 15.99
CA LEU A 341 -15.06 0.21 16.57
C LEU A 341 -14.93 -0.06 18.08
N ASN A 342 -13.90 0.47 18.72
CA ASN A 342 -13.72 0.47 20.17
C ASN A 342 -14.36 1.70 20.83
N HIS A 343 -15.21 2.43 20.15
CA HIS A 343 -15.86 3.61 20.71
C HIS A 343 -17.14 3.23 21.41
N ASP A 344 -17.11 3.46 22.68
CA ASP A 344 -18.15 3.76 23.63
C ASP A 344 -19.49 4.08 22.95
N PHE A 345 -20.41 3.16 23.06
CA PHE A 345 -21.84 3.40 23.04
C PHE A 345 -22.37 3.22 24.45
#